data_9133ed7259bc3f58e609b066f303b193
#
_entry.id   9133ed7259bc3f58e609b066f303b193
#
_cell.length_a   1.000
_cell.length_b   1.000
_cell.length_c   1.000
_cell.angle_alpha   90.00
_cell.angle_beta   90.00
_cell.angle_gamma   90.00
#
_symmetry.space_group_name_H-M   'P 1'
#
loop_
_entity.id
_entity.type
_entity.pdbx_description
1 polymer ?
#
loop_
_entity_poly.entity_id
_entity_poly.type
_entity_poly.pdbx_seq_one_letter_code
_entity_poly.pdbx_strand_id
1 'polypeptide(L)'
;MTCFKKLEKLVNMIKKYSLIFLLFLLIPFKNQAFSEINQQQIYIGCYQNSKQYLGSNKAKTYCLCTIQKLGEKFNDEELEEVFKQKPEKIIKDTQFASKFCEKEISK
;
A
#
# COMPACT_ATOMS: atom_id res chain seq x y z
N MET A 1 44.42 -17.59 -25.82
CA MET A 1 43.08 -18.02 -26.34
C MET A 1 42.10 -18.42 -25.28
N THR A 2 42.52 -18.65 -24.04
CA THR A 2 41.61 -18.96 -22.91
C THR A 2 40.81 -17.73 -22.41
N CYS A 3 41.25 -16.50 -22.67
CA CYS A 3 40.53 -15.27 -22.28
C CYS A 3 39.26 -15.05 -23.11
N PHE A 4 39.24 -15.47 -24.36
CA PHE A 4 38.06 -15.30 -25.22
C PHE A 4 36.91 -16.22 -24.84
N LYS A 5 37.19 -17.45 -24.39
CA LYS A 5 36.20 -18.40 -23.95
C LYS A 5 35.54 -17.98 -22.60
N LYS A 6 36.33 -17.35 -21.73
CA LYS A 6 35.80 -16.80 -20.46
C LYS A 6 34.89 -15.59 -20.69
N LEU A 7 35.26 -14.73 -21.66
CA LEU A 7 34.43 -13.57 -22.04
C LEU A 7 33.12 -14.01 -22.67
N GLU A 8 33.15 -15.04 -23.51
CA GLU A 8 31.97 -15.58 -24.17
C GLU A 8 30.99 -16.17 -23.14
N LYS A 9 31.50 -16.90 -22.14
CA LYS A 9 30.70 -17.41 -21.02
C LYS A 9 30.12 -16.29 -20.18
N LEU A 10 30.87 -15.23 -19.90
CA LEU A 10 30.42 -14.05 -19.16
C LEU A 10 29.33 -13.30 -19.91
N VAL A 11 29.50 -13.11 -21.22
CA VAL A 11 28.50 -12.44 -22.06
C VAL A 11 27.21 -13.26 -22.14
N ASN A 12 27.30 -14.59 -22.22
CA ASN A 12 26.14 -15.46 -22.20
C ASN A 12 25.44 -15.47 -20.84
N MET A 13 26.18 -15.41 -19.75
CA MET A 13 25.63 -15.29 -18.41
C MET A 13 24.94 -13.93 -18.22
N ILE A 14 25.53 -12.84 -18.67
CA ILE A 14 24.94 -11.50 -18.63
C ILE A 14 23.68 -11.42 -19.47
N LYS A 15 23.65 -12.04 -20.66
CA LYS A 15 22.43 -12.13 -21.47
C LYS A 15 21.31 -12.92 -20.78
N LYS A 16 21.65 -13.98 -20.09
CA LYS A 16 20.70 -14.80 -19.36
C LYS A 16 20.13 -14.07 -18.16
N TYR A 17 20.96 -13.36 -17.41
CA TYR A 17 20.54 -12.56 -16.25
C TYR A 17 19.85 -11.27 -16.67
N SER A 18 20.18 -10.71 -17.83
CA SER A 18 19.51 -9.52 -18.37
C SER A 18 18.05 -9.82 -18.73
N LEU A 19 17.76 -11.02 -19.22
CA LEU A 19 16.38 -11.46 -19.48
C LEU A 19 15.58 -11.61 -18.19
N ILE A 20 16.18 -12.16 -17.14
CA ILE A 20 15.57 -12.28 -15.82
C ILE A 20 15.36 -10.89 -15.21
N PHE A 21 16.32 -9.99 -15.37
CA PHE A 21 16.23 -8.61 -14.89
C PHE A 21 15.15 -7.82 -15.63
N LEU A 22 15.01 -8.03 -16.95
CA LEU A 22 13.92 -7.45 -17.75
C LEU A 22 12.56 -8.00 -17.34
N LEU A 23 12.47 -9.27 -17.01
CA LEU A 23 11.24 -9.88 -16.48
C LEU A 23 10.88 -9.32 -15.11
N PHE A 24 11.87 -9.02 -14.27
CA PHE A 24 11.67 -8.35 -12.98
C PHE A 24 11.15 -6.91 -13.15
N LEU A 25 11.58 -6.20 -14.19
CA LEU A 25 11.11 -4.85 -14.51
C LEU A 25 9.69 -4.83 -15.07
N LEU A 26 9.23 -5.97 -15.61
CA LEU A 26 7.88 -6.13 -16.15
C LEU A 26 6.85 -6.57 -15.10
N ILE A 27 7.30 -6.94 -13.89
CA ILE A 27 6.37 -7.16 -12.79
C ILE A 27 5.81 -5.79 -12.41
N PRO A 28 4.51 -5.53 -12.63
CA PRO A 28 3.93 -4.29 -12.14
C PRO A 28 4.05 -4.32 -10.63
N PHE A 29 4.96 -3.51 -10.11
CA PHE A 29 4.86 -3.11 -8.72
C PHE A 29 3.47 -2.50 -8.59
N LYS A 30 2.55 -3.24 -8.04
CA LYS A 30 1.34 -2.63 -7.53
C LYS A 30 1.82 -1.72 -6.42
N ASN A 31 2.08 -0.49 -6.79
CA ASN A 31 2.44 0.55 -5.87
C ASN A 31 1.43 0.52 -4.75
N GLN A 32 1.93 0.29 -3.55
CA GLN A 32 1.13 0.53 -2.37
C GLN A 32 0.52 1.90 -2.52
N ALA A 33 -0.77 1.95 -2.40
CA ALA A 33 -1.55 3.04 -2.91
C ALA A 33 -1.26 4.38 -2.23
N PHE A 34 -0.64 4.41 -1.03
CA PHE A 34 -0.42 5.66 -0.31
C PHE A 34 1.05 5.89 -0.03
N SER A 35 1.50 7.14 -0.22
CA SER A 35 2.78 7.59 0.29
C SER A 35 2.81 7.51 1.82
N GLU A 36 4.01 7.40 2.40
CA GLU A 36 4.18 7.34 3.86
C GLU A 36 3.57 8.57 4.55
N ILE A 37 3.67 9.73 3.93
CA ILE A 37 3.12 10.98 4.46
C ILE A 37 1.60 10.87 4.58
N ASN A 38 0.94 10.41 3.55
CA ASN A 38 -0.51 10.22 3.55
C ASN A 38 -0.95 9.15 4.55
N GLN A 39 -0.21 8.05 4.65
CA GLN A 39 -0.48 7.02 5.65
C GLN A 39 -0.40 7.56 7.06
N GLN A 40 0.62 8.37 7.37
CA GLN A 40 0.78 8.98 8.69
C GLN A 40 -0.35 9.96 9.00
N GLN A 41 -0.73 10.78 8.06
CA GLN A 41 -1.82 11.76 8.26
C GLN A 41 -3.16 11.06 8.52
N ILE A 42 -3.48 10.04 7.75
CA ILE A 42 -4.70 9.25 7.93
C ILE A 42 -4.65 8.52 9.28
N TYR A 43 -3.50 7.95 9.63
CA TYR A 43 -3.33 7.26 10.89
C TYR A 43 -3.55 8.17 12.09
N ILE A 44 -2.94 9.36 12.09
CA ILE A 44 -3.07 10.33 13.17
C ILE A 44 -4.54 10.73 13.35
N GLY A 45 -5.22 11.09 12.28
CA GLY A 45 -6.64 11.45 12.33
C GLY A 45 -7.52 10.31 12.79
N CYS A 46 -7.31 9.13 12.26
CA CYS A 46 -8.03 7.92 12.65
C CYS A 46 -7.79 7.56 14.13
N TYR A 47 -6.54 7.58 14.56
CA TYR A 47 -6.17 7.20 15.93
C TYR A 47 -6.76 8.14 16.96
N GLN A 48 -6.66 9.44 16.75
CA GLN A 48 -7.20 10.42 17.68
C GLN A 48 -8.72 10.29 17.85
N ASN A 49 -9.43 10.01 16.76
CA ASN A 49 -10.88 9.83 16.81
C ASN A 49 -11.26 8.46 17.39
N SER A 50 -10.54 7.41 17.06
CA SER A 50 -10.89 6.04 17.47
C SER A 50 -10.47 5.72 18.91
N LYS A 51 -9.42 6.33 19.39
CA LYS A 51 -8.86 6.10 20.73
C LYS A 51 -9.89 6.31 21.85
N GLN A 52 -10.76 7.27 21.69
CA GLN A 52 -11.80 7.60 22.66
C GLN A 52 -12.82 6.49 22.82
N TYR A 53 -13.08 5.72 21.77
CA TYR A 53 -14.10 4.67 21.74
C TYR A 53 -13.53 3.27 21.92
N LEU A 54 -12.34 3.03 21.36
CA LEU A 54 -11.78 1.68 21.29
C LEU A 54 -10.64 1.43 22.29
N GLY A 55 -10.08 2.49 22.87
CA GLY A 55 -8.83 2.40 23.61
C GLY A 55 -7.63 2.35 22.68
N SER A 56 -6.41 2.53 23.22
CA SER A 56 -5.22 2.74 22.43
C SER A 56 -4.82 1.54 21.56
N ASN A 57 -4.90 0.31 22.09
CA ASN A 57 -4.48 -0.88 21.35
C ASN A 57 -5.42 -1.22 20.20
N LYS A 58 -6.72 -1.21 20.45
CA LYS A 58 -7.72 -1.48 19.41
C LYS A 58 -7.77 -0.38 18.37
N ALA A 59 -7.60 0.87 18.77
CA ALA A 59 -7.56 2.01 17.84
C ALA A 59 -6.38 1.88 16.87
N LYS A 60 -5.21 1.50 17.39
CA LYS A 60 -4.02 1.25 16.55
C LYS A 60 -4.28 0.17 15.51
N THR A 61 -4.80 -0.97 15.93
CA THR A 61 -5.12 -2.09 15.04
C THR A 61 -6.17 -1.69 14.01
N TYR A 62 -7.22 -1.02 14.44
CA TYR A 62 -8.29 -0.53 13.57
C TYR A 62 -7.78 0.45 12.51
N CYS A 63 -6.96 1.41 12.91
CA CYS A 63 -6.45 2.42 12.00
C CYS A 63 -5.45 1.86 10.99
N LEU A 64 -4.57 0.95 11.40
CA LEU A 64 -3.67 0.26 10.48
C LEU A 64 -4.44 -0.59 9.46
N CYS A 65 -5.45 -1.29 9.93
CA CYS A 65 -6.35 -2.06 9.06
C CYS A 65 -7.06 -1.16 8.05
N THR A 66 -7.60 -0.03 8.51
CA THR A 66 -8.33 0.92 7.66
C THR A 66 -7.43 1.49 6.56
N ILE A 67 -6.21 1.87 6.91
CA ILE A 67 -5.23 2.38 5.94
C ILE A 67 -4.93 1.31 4.88
N GLN A 68 -4.73 0.07 5.30
CA GLN A 68 -4.46 -1.03 4.39
C GLN A 68 -5.62 -1.25 3.42
N LYS A 69 -6.84 -1.25 3.92
CA LYS A 69 -8.03 -1.46 3.09
C LYS A 69 -8.28 -0.31 2.13
N LEU A 70 -8.09 0.92 2.57
CA LEU A 70 -8.17 2.08 1.69
C LEU A 70 -7.12 2.03 0.59
N GLY A 71 -5.90 1.61 0.94
CA GLY A 71 -4.80 1.47 -0.01
C GLY A 71 -5.00 0.38 -1.05
N GLU A 72 -5.82 -0.62 -0.78
CA GLU A 72 -6.18 -1.64 -1.76
C GLU A 72 -7.11 -1.10 -2.85
N LYS A 73 -7.92 -0.09 -2.54
CA LYS A 73 -8.92 0.47 -3.45
C LYS A 73 -8.50 1.78 -4.10
N PHE A 74 -7.78 2.63 -3.38
CA PHE A 74 -7.43 3.98 -3.82
C PHE A 74 -5.93 4.18 -3.86
N ASN A 75 -5.45 4.91 -4.87
CA ASN A 75 -4.10 5.48 -4.86
C ASN A 75 -4.14 6.88 -4.23
N ASP A 76 -2.98 7.57 -4.16
CA ASP A 76 -2.89 8.91 -3.54
C ASP A 76 -3.82 9.92 -4.21
N GLU A 77 -3.88 9.94 -5.55
CA GLU A 77 -4.71 10.87 -6.31
C GLU A 77 -6.19 10.61 -6.09
N GLU A 78 -6.60 9.35 -6.15
CA GLU A 78 -7.99 8.95 -5.92
C GLU A 78 -8.44 9.26 -4.50
N LEU A 79 -7.57 9.07 -3.53
CA LEU A 79 -7.86 9.36 -2.13
C LEU A 79 -8.02 10.87 -1.89
N GLU A 80 -7.19 11.70 -2.53
CA GLU A 80 -7.34 13.15 -2.49
C GLU A 80 -8.71 13.57 -3.02
N GLU A 81 -9.15 12.98 -4.13
CA GLU A 81 -10.46 13.26 -4.70
C GLU A 81 -11.60 12.87 -3.76
N VAL A 82 -11.47 11.73 -3.08
CA VAL A 82 -12.45 11.29 -2.08
C VAL A 82 -12.54 12.30 -0.94
N PHE A 83 -11.40 12.77 -0.42
CA PHE A 83 -11.38 13.70 0.72
C PHE A 83 -11.78 15.13 0.39
N LYS A 84 -11.80 15.51 -0.89
CA LYS A 84 -12.31 16.81 -1.35
C LYS A 84 -13.83 16.88 -1.36
N GLN A 85 -14.52 15.77 -1.23
CA GLN A 85 -15.97 15.68 -1.29
C GLN A 85 -16.60 16.08 0.04
N LYS A 86 -17.93 16.17 0.05
CA LYS A 86 -18.68 16.44 1.29
C LYS A 86 -18.46 15.31 2.30
N PRO A 87 -18.47 15.62 3.61
CA PRO A 87 -18.23 14.59 4.65
C PRO A 87 -19.10 13.36 4.53
N GLU A 88 -20.34 13.52 4.16
CA GLU A 88 -21.30 12.41 3.99
C GLU A 88 -20.85 11.45 2.90
N LYS A 89 -20.31 11.98 1.81
CA LYS A 89 -19.82 11.17 0.69
C LYS A 89 -18.49 10.51 1.02
N ILE A 90 -17.62 11.20 1.77
CA ILE A 90 -16.37 10.62 2.29
C ILE A 90 -16.67 9.39 3.13
N ILE A 91 -17.61 9.50 4.06
CA ILE A 91 -18.01 8.39 4.91
C ILE A 91 -18.54 7.22 4.07
N LYS A 92 -19.40 7.52 3.09
CA LYS A 92 -19.97 6.50 2.21
C LYS A 92 -18.90 5.77 1.40
N ASP A 93 -17.95 6.51 0.83
CA ASP A 93 -16.91 5.94 -0.04
C ASP A 93 -15.86 5.17 0.74
N THR A 94 -15.65 5.48 2.02
CA THR A 94 -14.68 4.81 2.89
C THR A 94 -15.30 3.77 3.82
N GLN A 95 -16.60 3.62 3.81
CA GLN A 95 -17.35 2.75 4.73
C GLN A 95 -16.95 1.27 4.60
N PHE A 96 -16.58 0.81 3.41
CA PHE A 96 -16.15 -0.57 3.20
C PHE A 96 -14.95 -0.94 4.07
N ALA A 97 -14.00 0.00 4.22
CA ALA A 97 -12.81 -0.20 5.04
C ALA A 97 -13.17 -0.20 6.53
N SER A 98 -13.98 0.74 6.97
CA SER A 98 -14.42 0.84 8.36
C SER A 98 -15.17 -0.42 8.81
N LYS A 99 -16.12 -0.88 8.01
CA LYS A 99 -16.91 -2.07 8.33
C LYS A 99 -16.05 -3.32 8.39
N PHE A 100 -15.14 -3.49 7.46
CA PHE A 100 -14.23 -4.63 7.47
C PHE A 100 -13.37 -4.63 8.74
N CYS A 101 -12.79 -3.48 9.06
CA CYS A 101 -11.87 -3.36 10.19
C CYS A 101 -12.57 -3.45 11.54
N GLU A 102 -13.81 -2.99 11.64
CA GLU A 102 -14.63 -3.19 12.84
C GLU A 102 -14.84 -4.69 13.13
N LYS A 103 -15.10 -5.48 12.10
CA LYS A 103 -15.24 -6.93 12.25
C LYS A 103 -13.92 -7.58 12.69
N GLU A 104 -12.82 -7.12 12.15
CA GLU A 104 -11.49 -7.67 12.49
C GLU A 104 -11.10 -7.42 13.95
N ILE A 105 -11.42 -6.24 14.50
CA ILE A 105 -11.10 -5.93 15.91
C ILE A 105 -12.07 -6.55 16.90
N SER A 106 -13.24 -7.00 16.45
CA SER A 106 -14.24 -7.64 17.34
C SER A 106 -14.06 -9.14 17.47
N LYS A 107 -13.09 -9.71 16.74
CA LYS A 107 -12.78 -11.15 16.85
C LYS A 107 -11.97 -11.44 18.13
#